data_19bd9f513fdbb379f11c467f56706829
#
_entry.id   19bd9f513fdbb379f11c467f56706829
#
_cell.length_a   1.000
_cell.length_b   1.000
_cell.length_c   1.000
_cell.angle_alpha   90.00
_cell.angle_beta   90.00
_cell.angle_gamma   90.00
#
_symmetry.space_group_name_H-M   'P 1'
#
loop_
_entity.id
_entity.type
_entity.pdbx_description
1 polymer ?
#
loop_
_entity_poly.entity_id
_entity_poly.type
_entity_poly.pdbx_seq_one_letter_code
_entity_poly.pdbx_strand_id
1 'polypeptide(L)'
;IKLDATVGGIDIDAAGQVNIASTKDDAAAIVLSTTQGGIDILATGVAADDIDITGTLTSVVIGSSEEVADAIKLDASGSASGIDIDAGTNGVDVDATGQVNIASSKDDPTAVVVTASAGGIDITATGAAAGDDIDITATGSSVNIESTESDAAAIVIKSTIGGIDILALAVTGGDDE
;
A
#
# COMPACT_ATOMS: atom_id res chain seq x y z
N ILE A 1 19.40 33.19 19.75
CA ILE A 1 19.59 32.45 21.01
C ILE A 1 20.11 31.06 20.62
N LYS A 2 21.24 30.65 21.17
CA LYS A 2 21.76 29.30 21.03
C LYS A 2 21.60 28.59 22.40
N LEU A 3 20.89 27.45 22.40
CA LEU A 3 20.82 26.54 23.53
C LEU A 3 21.79 25.38 23.24
N ASP A 4 22.82 25.22 24.03
CA ASP A 4 23.88 24.24 23.83
C ASP A 4 24.08 23.43 25.11
N ALA A 5 23.88 22.11 25.04
CA ALA A 5 24.16 21.19 26.12
C ALA A 5 25.25 20.21 25.70
N THR A 6 26.43 20.33 26.31
CA THR A 6 27.59 19.47 26.00
C THR A 6 27.55 18.13 26.72
N VAL A 7 26.82 18.04 27.81
CA VAL A 7 26.57 16.81 28.60
C VAL A 7 25.14 16.87 29.13
N GLY A 8 24.41 15.77 28.99
CA GLY A 8 23.00 15.72 29.33
C GLY A 8 22.11 16.16 28.14
N GLY A 9 20.97 16.70 28.41
CA GLY A 9 19.97 17.11 27.42
C GLY A 9 19.45 18.52 27.65
N ILE A 10 18.53 18.95 26.81
CA ILE A 10 17.67 20.10 27.02
C ILE A 10 16.25 19.56 27.12
N ASP A 11 15.64 19.65 28.30
CA ASP A 11 14.26 19.28 28.51
C ASP A 11 13.36 20.53 28.38
N ILE A 12 12.32 20.42 27.58
CA ILE A 12 11.26 21.41 27.44
C ILE A 12 9.97 20.80 27.95
N ASP A 13 9.61 21.12 29.19
CA ASP A 13 8.42 20.59 29.85
C ASP A 13 7.39 21.70 29.99
N ALA A 14 6.21 21.51 29.50
CA ALA A 14 5.15 22.49 29.48
C ALA A 14 3.78 21.88 29.82
N ALA A 15 3.08 22.46 30.79
CA ALA A 15 1.70 22.07 31.08
C ALA A 15 0.71 22.54 29.98
N GLY A 16 1.16 23.36 29.05
CA GLY A 16 0.40 23.85 27.90
C GLY A 16 1.11 23.56 26.58
N GLN A 17 0.77 24.30 25.56
CA GLN A 17 1.33 24.13 24.22
C GLN A 17 2.81 24.56 24.15
N VAL A 18 3.63 23.76 23.49
CA VAL A 18 4.95 24.16 22.97
C VAL A 18 4.80 24.45 21.47
N ASN A 19 5.14 25.65 21.05
CA ASN A 19 5.08 26.06 19.64
C ASN A 19 6.49 26.30 19.08
N ILE A 20 6.88 25.54 18.06
CA ILE A 20 8.13 25.74 17.31
C ILE A 20 7.78 26.17 15.89
N ALA A 21 7.99 27.44 15.59
CA ALA A 21 7.63 28.02 14.31
C ALA A 21 8.78 28.83 13.70
N SER A 22 8.88 28.83 12.39
CA SER A 22 9.80 29.66 11.63
C SER A 22 9.08 30.39 10.51
N THR A 23 9.36 31.66 10.33
CA THR A 23 8.89 32.47 9.19
C THR A 23 9.95 32.57 8.09
N LYS A 24 11.05 31.83 8.22
CA LYS A 24 12.13 31.82 7.21
C LYS A 24 11.63 31.10 5.95
N ASP A 25 11.72 31.77 4.82
CA ASP A 25 11.47 31.20 3.50
C ASP A 25 12.73 30.50 2.99
N ASP A 26 12.95 29.28 3.45
CA ASP A 26 14.16 28.48 3.16
C ASP A 26 13.80 26.98 3.32
N ALA A 27 14.39 26.14 2.52
CA ALA A 27 14.19 24.69 2.53
C ALA A 27 14.49 24.01 3.88
N ALA A 28 15.24 24.66 4.76
CA ALA A 28 15.63 24.16 6.08
C ALA A 28 15.27 25.14 7.21
N ALA A 29 14.04 25.65 7.21
CA ALA A 29 13.58 26.64 8.21
C ALA A 29 13.51 26.04 9.63
N ILE A 30 13.12 24.78 9.78
CA ILE A 30 13.17 24.01 11.02
C ILE A 30 13.83 22.67 10.70
N VAL A 31 14.87 22.30 11.41
CA VAL A 31 15.60 21.04 11.24
C VAL A 31 15.66 20.30 12.56
N LEU A 32 15.17 19.05 12.56
CA LEU A 32 15.42 18.07 13.62
C LEU A 32 16.37 17.02 13.05
N SER A 33 17.55 16.86 13.63
CA SER A 33 18.52 15.89 13.16
C SER A 33 19.29 15.25 14.29
N THR A 34 19.64 13.97 14.13
CA THR A 34 20.55 13.24 15.00
C THR A 34 21.67 12.65 14.16
N THR A 35 22.85 12.55 14.72
CA THR A 35 24.01 11.85 14.12
C THR A 35 24.18 10.44 14.68
N GLN A 36 23.64 10.19 15.85
CA GLN A 36 23.62 8.89 16.52
C GLN A 36 22.32 8.79 17.33
N GLY A 37 21.61 7.69 17.22
CA GLY A 37 20.29 7.52 17.84
C GLY A 37 19.15 7.96 16.93
N GLY A 38 17.93 7.97 17.45
CA GLY A 38 16.69 8.26 16.75
C GLY A 38 16.06 9.62 17.07
N ILE A 39 14.97 9.92 16.40
CA ILE A 39 14.00 10.97 16.74
C ILE A 39 12.68 10.26 16.99
N ASP A 40 12.18 10.32 18.20
CA ASP A 40 10.88 9.76 18.58
C ASP A 40 9.82 10.87 18.60
N ILE A 41 8.73 10.65 17.89
CA ILE A 41 7.55 11.52 17.91
C ILE A 41 6.38 10.65 18.38
N LEU A 42 5.88 10.91 19.58
CA LEU A 42 4.87 10.09 20.24
C LEU A 42 3.71 10.94 20.75
N ALA A 43 2.50 10.61 20.34
CA ALA A 43 1.27 11.09 20.94
C ALA A 43 0.61 9.95 21.72
N THR A 44 0.35 10.16 23.02
CA THR A 44 -0.33 9.21 23.91
C THR A 44 -1.52 9.91 24.55
N GLY A 45 -2.63 9.91 23.87
CA GLY A 45 -3.82 10.62 24.31
C GLY A 45 -5.08 9.76 24.25
N VAL A 46 -6.19 10.41 24.12
CA VAL A 46 -7.51 9.82 23.87
C VAL A 46 -7.83 9.86 22.36
N ALA A 47 -8.93 9.29 21.95
CA ALA A 47 -9.41 9.41 20.56
C ALA A 47 -9.45 10.87 20.11
N ALA A 48 -8.88 11.18 18.96
CA ALA A 48 -8.68 12.50 18.35
C ALA A 48 -7.41 13.27 18.78
N ASP A 49 -6.48 12.63 19.53
CA ASP A 49 -5.14 13.18 19.77
C ASP A 49 -4.18 12.57 18.73
N ASP A 50 -3.90 13.29 17.66
CA ASP A 50 -3.19 12.80 16.47
C ASP A 50 -1.76 13.36 16.34
N ILE A 51 -0.95 12.74 15.50
CA ILE A 51 0.27 13.31 14.94
C ILE A 51 -0.04 13.70 13.48
N ASP A 52 -0.22 14.98 13.23
CA ASP A 52 -0.49 15.50 11.89
C ASP A 52 0.79 15.90 11.17
N ILE A 53 1.03 15.33 9.99
CA ILE A 53 2.11 15.72 9.09
C ILE A 53 1.50 16.20 7.79
N THR A 54 1.45 17.53 7.60
CA THR A 54 0.78 18.14 6.45
C THR A 54 1.73 19.03 5.65
N GLY A 55 1.77 18.83 4.34
CA GLY A 55 2.46 19.70 3.39
C GLY A 55 1.45 20.47 2.53
N THR A 56 1.24 21.75 2.80
CA THR A 56 0.37 22.60 1.97
C THR A 56 1.17 23.23 0.84
N LEU A 57 0.86 22.91 -0.41
CA LEU A 57 1.59 23.30 -1.62
C LEU A 57 3.06 22.84 -1.64
N THR A 58 3.38 21.82 -0.85
CA THR A 58 4.70 21.21 -0.73
C THR A 58 4.58 19.70 -0.65
N SER A 59 5.69 19.00 -0.71
CA SER A 59 5.74 17.55 -0.58
C SER A 59 6.02 17.11 0.85
N VAL A 60 5.40 16.01 1.27
CA VAL A 60 5.85 15.20 2.42
C VAL A 60 6.65 14.04 1.85
N VAL A 61 7.92 13.92 2.21
CA VAL A 61 8.81 12.86 1.75
C VAL A 61 9.21 11.99 2.93
N ILE A 62 8.91 10.70 2.85
CA ILE A 62 9.33 9.69 3.83
C ILE A 62 10.25 8.70 3.11
N GLY A 63 11.51 8.68 3.47
CA GLY A 63 12.51 7.83 2.82
C GLY A 63 13.44 7.17 3.83
N SER A 64 13.89 5.96 3.52
CA SER A 64 14.93 5.25 4.25
C SER A 64 15.92 4.64 3.26
N SER A 65 17.20 4.64 3.62
CA SER A 65 18.26 3.93 2.91
C SER A 65 18.78 2.72 3.69
N GLU A 66 18.09 2.34 4.76
CA GLU A 66 18.48 1.20 5.57
C GLU A 66 18.19 -0.12 4.83
N GLU A 67 19.14 -1.05 4.84
CA GLU A 67 19.04 -2.35 4.16
C GLU A 67 18.43 -3.41 5.08
N VAL A 68 17.19 -3.16 5.57
CA VAL A 68 16.42 -4.08 6.42
C VAL A 68 14.99 -4.21 5.91
N ALA A 69 14.31 -5.28 6.27
CA ALA A 69 12.96 -5.58 5.80
C ALA A 69 11.93 -4.50 6.17
N ASP A 70 12.09 -3.86 7.34
CA ASP A 70 11.15 -2.88 7.90
C ASP A 70 11.72 -1.45 7.88
N ALA A 71 12.52 -1.10 6.86
CA ALA A 71 13.14 0.23 6.71
C ALA A 71 12.11 1.38 6.76
N ILE A 72 10.93 1.18 6.21
CA ILE A 72 9.72 2.01 6.40
C ILE A 72 8.56 1.07 6.72
N LYS A 73 7.98 1.21 7.90
CA LYS A 73 6.81 0.43 8.32
C LYS A 73 5.62 1.33 8.60
N LEU A 74 4.50 1.05 7.96
CA LEU A 74 3.18 1.62 8.25
C LEU A 74 2.35 0.52 8.93
N ASP A 75 2.01 0.67 10.19
CA ASP A 75 1.32 -0.34 10.99
C ASP A 75 0.08 0.26 11.67
N ALA A 76 -1.08 -0.25 11.31
CA ALA A 76 -2.36 0.07 11.93
C ALA A 76 -2.93 -1.21 12.56
N SER A 77 -2.38 -1.63 13.70
CA SER A 77 -2.62 -2.94 14.32
C SER A 77 -3.83 -3.02 15.27
N GLY A 78 -4.51 -1.91 15.52
CA GLY A 78 -5.76 -1.91 16.30
C GLY A 78 -6.86 -2.72 15.61
N SER A 79 -7.73 -3.37 16.38
CA SER A 79 -8.79 -4.26 15.83
C SER A 79 -9.80 -3.58 14.89
N ALA A 80 -9.90 -2.26 14.94
CA ALA A 80 -10.74 -1.43 14.07
C ALA A 80 -9.91 -0.40 13.27
N SER A 81 -8.58 -0.57 13.22
CA SER A 81 -7.66 0.34 12.54
C SER A 81 -7.52 0.00 11.06
N GLY A 82 -7.18 1.00 10.26
CA GLY A 82 -6.87 0.84 8.84
C GLY A 82 -5.81 1.84 8.38
N ILE A 83 -5.28 1.61 7.19
CA ILE A 83 -4.46 2.57 6.44
C ILE A 83 -5.27 2.97 5.22
N ASP A 84 -5.58 4.25 5.11
CA ASP A 84 -6.28 4.83 3.96
C ASP A 84 -5.29 5.59 3.09
N ILE A 85 -5.33 5.37 1.78
CA ILE A 85 -4.45 6.02 0.81
C ILE A 85 -5.31 6.66 -0.27
N ASP A 86 -5.55 7.94 -0.13
CA ASP A 86 -6.23 8.77 -1.11
C ASP A 86 -5.22 9.46 -2.03
N ALA A 87 -5.30 9.17 -3.32
CA ALA A 87 -4.44 9.78 -4.33
C ALA A 87 -5.28 10.60 -5.31
N GLY A 88 -4.79 11.78 -5.66
CA GLY A 88 -5.38 12.62 -6.70
C GLY A 88 -5.19 12.06 -8.10
N THR A 89 -5.23 12.93 -9.10
CA THR A 89 -5.20 12.56 -10.54
C THR A 89 -3.96 11.80 -11.00
N ASN A 90 -2.85 11.88 -10.25
CA ASN A 90 -1.61 11.15 -10.61
C ASN A 90 -1.55 9.72 -10.03
N GLY A 91 -2.52 9.34 -9.18
CA GLY A 91 -2.67 7.99 -8.68
C GLY A 91 -1.65 7.56 -7.61
N VAL A 92 -1.59 6.25 -7.38
CA VAL A 92 -0.62 5.56 -6.52
C VAL A 92 0.23 4.67 -7.41
N ASP A 93 1.54 4.82 -7.33
CA ASP A 93 2.51 3.97 -8.01
C ASP A 93 3.20 3.05 -7.00
N VAL A 94 3.22 1.75 -7.28
CA VAL A 94 3.88 0.73 -6.46
C VAL A 94 4.92 0.01 -7.31
N ASP A 95 6.16 0.40 -7.19
CA ASP A 95 7.29 -0.19 -7.93
C ASP A 95 8.22 -0.94 -6.98
N ALA A 96 8.44 -2.21 -7.24
CA ALA A 96 9.26 -3.07 -6.40
C ALA A 96 10.12 -4.04 -7.24
N THR A 97 11.40 -4.13 -6.93
CA THR A 97 12.28 -5.16 -7.50
C THR A 97 12.07 -6.52 -6.85
N GLY A 98 11.46 -6.56 -5.68
CA GLY A 98 11.05 -7.78 -4.98
C GLY A 98 9.56 -8.07 -5.14
N GLN A 99 9.05 -8.93 -4.29
CA GLN A 99 7.64 -9.30 -4.30
C GLN A 99 6.74 -8.17 -3.79
N VAL A 100 5.64 -7.92 -4.49
CA VAL A 100 4.47 -7.18 -3.97
C VAL A 100 3.44 -8.20 -3.52
N ASN A 101 3.05 -8.18 -2.24
CA ASN A 101 2.06 -9.11 -1.68
C ASN A 101 0.81 -8.33 -1.25
N ILE A 102 -0.35 -8.71 -1.79
CA ILE A 102 -1.67 -8.17 -1.41
C ILE A 102 -2.48 -9.35 -0.89
N ALA A 103 -2.67 -9.42 0.41
CA ALA A 103 -3.36 -10.52 1.07
C ALA A 103 -4.40 -10.02 2.08
N SER A 104 -5.51 -10.74 2.20
CA SER A 104 -6.52 -10.52 3.23
C SER A 104 -6.88 -11.85 3.89
N SER A 105 -6.99 -11.85 5.20
CA SER A 105 -7.52 -12.97 5.99
C SER A 105 -9.01 -12.82 6.32
N LYS A 106 -9.67 -11.79 5.80
CA LYS A 106 -11.10 -11.55 6.02
C LYS A 106 -11.93 -12.64 5.31
N ASP A 107 -12.79 -13.29 6.01
CA ASP A 107 -13.78 -14.24 5.47
C ASP A 107 -15.02 -13.46 4.97
N ASP A 108 -14.91 -12.89 3.78
CA ASP A 108 -15.91 -12.00 3.19
C ASP A 108 -15.74 -11.99 1.65
N PRO A 109 -16.80 -12.02 0.85
CA PRO A 109 -16.72 -11.94 -0.62
C PRO A 109 -15.95 -10.72 -1.17
N THR A 110 -15.79 -9.68 -0.36
CA THR A 110 -15.11 -8.42 -0.71
C THR A 110 -13.76 -8.25 0.03
N ALA A 111 -13.11 -9.35 0.42
CA ALA A 111 -11.86 -9.30 1.17
C ALA A 111 -10.72 -8.58 0.43
N VAL A 112 -10.63 -8.78 -0.90
CA VAL A 112 -9.79 -8.00 -1.82
C VAL A 112 -10.64 -7.59 -3.01
N VAL A 113 -10.73 -6.31 -3.28
CA VAL A 113 -11.49 -5.77 -4.42
C VAL A 113 -10.57 -4.93 -5.31
N VAL A 114 -10.56 -5.22 -6.61
CA VAL A 114 -9.90 -4.41 -7.63
C VAL A 114 -10.94 -3.91 -8.61
N THR A 115 -11.14 -2.61 -8.67
CA THR A 115 -12.20 -2.00 -9.52
C THR A 115 -11.65 -0.85 -10.34
N ALA A 116 -11.92 -0.85 -11.64
CA ALA A 116 -11.76 0.31 -12.51
C ALA A 116 -13.14 0.78 -12.97
N SER A 117 -13.59 1.95 -12.50
CA SER A 117 -14.93 2.47 -12.80
C SER A 117 -15.02 3.16 -14.17
N ALA A 118 -13.90 3.59 -14.73
CA ALA A 118 -13.84 4.30 -16.00
C ALA A 118 -12.50 4.01 -16.71
N GLY A 119 -12.29 2.78 -17.12
CA GLY A 119 -11.05 2.34 -17.76
C GLY A 119 -10.90 0.83 -17.62
N GLY A 120 -9.73 0.29 -17.90
CA GLY A 120 -9.43 -1.14 -17.81
C GLY A 120 -8.60 -1.53 -16.59
N ILE A 121 -8.48 -2.83 -16.40
CA ILE A 121 -7.52 -3.47 -15.50
C ILE A 121 -6.64 -4.34 -16.38
N ASP A 122 -5.34 -4.01 -16.45
CA ASP A 122 -4.36 -4.80 -17.18
C ASP A 122 -3.56 -5.68 -16.19
N ILE A 123 -3.55 -6.98 -16.46
CA ILE A 123 -2.74 -7.96 -15.70
C ILE A 123 -1.79 -8.62 -16.68
N THR A 124 -0.50 -8.39 -16.55
CA THR A 124 0.51 -8.85 -17.48
C THR A 124 1.68 -9.54 -16.77
N ALA A 125 2.03 -10.73 -17.20
CA ALA A 125 3.28 -11.41 -16.86
C ALA A 125 4.17 -11.45 -18.10
N THR A 126 5.39 -10.90 -18.02
CA THR A 126 6.34 -10.84 -19.15
C THR A 126 7.59 -11.69 -18.94
N GLY A 127 7.65 -12.48 -17.87
CA GLY A 127 8.72 -13.42 -17.60
C GLY A 127 8.85 -14.47 -18.71
N ALA A 128 10.04 -15.04 -18.86
CA ALA A 128 10.35 -16.05 -19.87
C ALA A 128 10.76 -17.40 -19.27
N ALA A 129 10.87 -17.48 -17.94
CA ALA A 129 11.17 -18.73 -17.26
C ALA A 129 9.91 -19.61 -17.11
N ALA A 130 10.07 -20.90 -17.05
CA ALA A 130 8.97 -21.80 -16.72
C ALA A 130 8.42 -21.48 -15.32
N GLY A 131 7.14 -21.20 -15.22
CA GLY A 131 6.47 -20.78 -13.98
C GLY A 131 6.29 -19.26 -13.81
N ASP A 132 6.69 -18.45 -14.79
CA ASP A 132 6.35 -17.01 -14.85
C ASP A 132 4.93 -16.81 -15.43
N ASP A 133 3.91 -17.22 -14.68
CA ASP A 133 2.53 -17.31 -15.16
C ASP A 133 1.60 -16.33 -14.43
N ILE A 134 0.39 -16.18 -14.96
CA ILE A 134 -0.75 -15.59 -14.26
C ILE A 134 -1.65 -16.73 -13.79
N ASP A 135 -1.60 -17.07 -12.52
CA ASP A 135 -2.41 -18.12 -11.92
C ASP A 135 -3.69 -17.56 -11.29
N ILE A 136 -4.84 -18.08 -11.70
CA ILE A 136 -6.13 -17.75 -11.10
C ILE A 136 -6.73 -19.05 -10.53
N THR A 137 -6.70 -19.18 -9.21
CA THR A 137 -7.16 -20.40 -8.51
C THR A 137 -8.24 -20.06 -7.50
N ALA A 138 -9.36 -20.79 -7.55
CA ALA A 138 -10.41 -20.75 -6.54
C ALA A 138 -10.53 -22.12 -5.87
N THR A 139 -10.25 -22.21 -4.57
CA THR A 139 -10.36 -23.44 -3.79
C THR A 139 -11.66 -23.45 -2.99
N GLY A 140 -12.57 -24.39 -3.30
CA GLY A 140 -13.88 -24.46 -2.67
C GLY A 140 -14.86 -23.35 -3.06
N SER A 141 -14.56 -22.63 -4.14
CA SER A 141 -15.37 -21.55 -4.71
C SER A 141 -15.25 -21.53 -6.23
N SER A 142 -15.79 -20.52 -6.91
CA SER A 142 -15.80 -20.41 -8.37
C SER A 142 -14.91 -19.29 -8.87
N VAL A 143 -14.36 -19.45 -10.06
CA VAL A 143 -13.82 -18.37 -10.89
C VAL A 143 -14.90 -18.00 -11.91
N ASN A 144 -15.43 -16.78 -11.85
CA ASN A 144 -16.42 -16.28 -12.81
C ASN A 144 -15.75 -15.29 -13.76
N ILE A 145 -15.91 -15.50 -15.05
CA ILE A 145 -15.46 -14.58 -16.11
C ILE A 145 -16.69 -14.22 -16.94
N GLU A 146 -17.14 -12.98 -16.86
CA GLU A 146 -18.36 -12.52 -17.51
C GLU A 146 -18.11 -11.19 -18.23
N SER A 147 -18.70 -11.02 -19.40
CA SER A 147 -18.78 -9.75 -20.11
C SER A 147 -20.21 -9.45 -20.51
N THR A 148 -20.65 -8.24 -20.29
CA THR A 148 -21.97 -7.74 -20.76
C THR A 148 -21.84 -6.93 -22.04
N GLU A 149 -20.64 -6.85 -22.63
CA GLU A 149 -20.42 -6.15 -23.88
C GLU A 149 -21.08 -6.88 -25.05
N SER A 150 -21.76 -6.13 -25.93
CA SER A 150 -22.38 -6.66 -27.14
C SER A 150 -21.42 -6.56 -28.32
N ASP A 151 -20.26 -7.21 -28.22
CA ASP A 151 -19.26 -7.29 -29.26
C ASP A 151 -18.80 -8.74 -29.48
N ALA A 152 -18.35 -9.07 -30.68
CA ALA A 152 -17.86 -10.40 -31.01
C ALA A 152 -16.58 -10.80 -30.26
N ALA A 153 -15.88 -9.86 -29.66
CA ALA A 153 -14.66 -10.05 -28.86
C ALA A 153 -14.84 -9.75 -27.37
N ALA A 154 -16.06 -9.82 -26.84
CA ALA A 154 -16.39 -9.55 -25.44
C ALA A 154 -15.57 -10.40 -24.45
N ILE A 155 -15.33 -11.68 -24.76
CA ILE A 155 -14.38 -12.55 -24.07
C ILE A 155 -13.52 -13.22 -25.12
N VAL A 156 -12.20 -13.01 -25.08
CA VAL A 156 -11.25 -13.64 -25.99
C VAL A 156 -10.25 -14.49 -25.22
N ILE A 157 -10.21 -15.78 -25.52
CA ILE A 157 -9.17 -16.72 -25.05
C ILE A 157 -8.34 -17.08 -26.26
N LYS A 158 -7.07 -16.69 -26.30
CA LYS A 158 -6.20 -16.87 -27.47
C LYS A 158 -4.81 -17.35 -27.06
N SER A 159 -4.35 -18.42 -27.70
CA SER A 159 -2.94 -18.83 -27.70
C SER A 159 -2.35 -18.56 -29.08
N THR A 160 -1.18 -17.93 -29.16
CA THR A 160 -0.47 -17.68 -30.43
C THR A 160 0.56 -18.73 -30.74
N ILE A 161 1.07 -19.41 -29.72
CA ILE A 161 2.03 -20.51 -29.84
C ILE A 161 1.67 -21.52 -28.74
N GLY A 162 1.41 -22.75 -29.09
CA GLY A 162 0.93 -23.79 -28.18
C GLY A 162 -0.57 -23.97 -28.24
N GLY A 163 -1.16 -24.56 -27.21
CA GLY A 163 -2.58 -24.90 -27.12
C GLY A 163 -3.36 -24.08 -26.13
N ILE A 164 -4.66 -24.28 -26.12
CA ILE A 164 -5.60 -23.93 -25.07
C ILE A 164 -6.16 -25.26 -24.56
N ASP A 165 -5.91 -25.58 -23.29
CA ASP A 165 -6.46 -26.77 -22.65
C ASP A 165 -7.59 -26.37 -21.71
N ILE A 166 -8.79 -26.91 -21.95
CA ILE A 166 -9.97 -26.69 -21.13
C ILE A 166 -10.40 -28.07 -20.64
N LEU A 167 -10.07 -28.40 -19.40
CA LEU A 167 -10.33 -29.70 -18.80
C LEU A 167 -11.40 -29.59 -17.73
N ALA A 168 -12.52 -30.27 -17.93
CA ALA A 168 -13.52 -30.50 -16.90
C ALA A 168 -13.37 -31.93 -16.36
N LEU A 169 -13.03 -32.07 -15.10
CA LEU A 169 -13.05 -33.34 -14.41
C LEU A 169 -14.41 -33.49 -13.73
N ALA A 170 -15.21 -34.47 -14.18
CA ALA A 170 -16.50 -34.76 -13.54
C ALA A 170 -16.30 -35.17 -12.08
N VAL A 171 -16.91 -34.43 -11.16
CA VAL A 171 -17.04 -34.85 -9.78
C VAL A 171 -18.17 -35.89 -9.75
N THR A 172 -17.85 -37.13 -9.37
CA THR A 172 -18.86 -38.18 -9.19
C THR A 172 -19.86 -37.74 -8.10
N GLY A 173 -21.04 -37.22 -8.49
CA GLY A 173 -22.12 -36.87 -7.59
C GLY A 173 -22.79 -35.51 -7.76
N GLY A 174 -22.53 -34.78 -8.86
CA GLY A 174 -23.27 -33.54 -9.20
C GLY A 174 -24.00 -33.70 -10.51
N ASP A 175 -25.25 -33.27 -10.56
CA ASP A 175 -26.15 -33.36 -11.70
C ASP A 175 -25.57 -32.58 -12.89
N ASP A 176 -25.17 -33.30 -13.93
CA ASP A 176 -24.86 -32.74 -15.24
C ASP A 176 -26.20 -32.40 -15.95
N GLU A 177 -26.66 -31.16 -15.88
CA GLU A 177 -27.63 -30.57 -16.79
C GLU A 177 -27.12 -29.29 -17.43
#